data_386045459636430f4e1a3ae203227077
#
_entry.id   386045459636430f4e1a3ae203227077
#
_cell.length_a   1.000
_cell.length_b   1.000
_cell.length_c   1.000
_cell.angle_alpha   90.00
_cell.angle_beta   90.00
_cell.angle_gamma   90.00
#
_symmetry.space_group_name_H-M   'P 1'
#
loop_
_entity.id
_entity.type
_entity.pdbx_description
1 polymer ?
#
loop_
_entity_poly.entity_id
_entity_poly.type
_entity_poly.pdbx_seq_one_letter_code
_entity_poly.pdbx_strand_id
1 'polypeptide(L)'
;MYNDNPVWNTLVDKGMKKKELAEKIGEQIAKRLNEVGMSQRELADLTGITEVSMSRYIRGKRTPNGIIVAKIAAALHTTSDELLGSGKTEEDPELAYYRVQRVIARNVRSWTAKQRADLCYALFDV
;
A
#
# COMPACT_ATOMS: atom_id res chain seq x y z
N MET A 1 2.54 -3.95 23.58
CA MET A 1 1.63 -2.84 23.92
C MET A 1 0.51 -2.78 22.90
N TYR A 2 -0.72 -2.73 23.37
CA TYR A 2 -1.88 -2.63 22.49
C TYR A 2 -2.08 -1.20 22.01
N ASN A 3 -2.66 -1.06 20.83
CA ASN A 3 -3.14 0.21 20.31
C ASN A 3 -4.65 0.10 20.06
N ASP A 4 -5.25 1.13 19.50
CA ASP A 4 -6.70 1.16 19.26
C ASP A 4 -7.15 0.33 18.06
N ASN A 5 -6.20 -0.29 17.32
CA ASN A 5 -6.52 -1.09 16.14
C ASN A 5 -6.79 -2.55 16.57
N PRO A 6 -8.06 -3.06 16.43
CA PRO A 6 -8.38 -4.43 16.82
C PRO A 6 -7.59 -5.50 16.07
N VAL A 7 -7.27 -5.23 14.80
CA VAL A 7 -6.51 -6.18 13.98
C VAL A 7 -5.10 -6.32 14.49
N TRP A 8 -4.46 -5.20 14.82
CA TRP A 8 -3.13 -5.19 15.41
C TRP A 8 -3.09 -6.00 16.71
N ASN A 9 -4.05 -5.73 17.59
CA ASN A 9 -4.13 -6.41 18.87
C ASN A 9 -4.38 -7.91 18.70
N THR A 10 -5.20 -8.29 17.73
CA THR A 10 -5.46 -9.71 17.42
C THR A 10 -4.19 -10.42 16.96
N LEU A 11 -3.39 -9.79 16.12
CA LEU A 11 -2.13 -10.36 15.65
C LEU A 11 -1.13 -10.55 16.80
N VAL A 12 -1.05 -9.57 17.70
CA VAL A 12 -0.20 -9.66 18.88
C VAL A 12 -0.67 -10.77 19.81
N ASP A 13 -1.99 -10.89 20.03
CA ASP A 13 -2.58 -11.91 20.89
C ASP A 13 -2.38 -13.33 20.37
N LYS A 14 -2.23 -13.49 19.05
CA LYS A 14 -1.94 -14.80 18.44
C LYS A 14 -0.48 -15.21 18.59
N GLY A 15 0.32 -14.43 19.33
CA GLY A 15 1.71 -14.75 19.60
C GLY A 15 2.66 -14.47 18.45
N MET A 16 2.25 -13.68 17.49
CA MET A 16 3.13 -13.26 16.39
C MET A 16 4.29 -12.45 16.94
N LYS A 17 5.51 -12.86 16.64
CA LYS A 17 6.70 -12.15 17.08
C LYS A 17 6.79 -10.78 16.39
N LYS A 18 7.28 -9.79 17.14
CA LYS A 18 7.44 -8.43 16.64
C LYS A 18 8.20 -8.36 15.32
N LYS A 19 9.26 -9.16 15.20
CA LYS A 19 10.06 -9.23 13.99
C LYS A 19 9.27 -9.76 12.80
N GLU A 20 8.49 -10.82 13.00
CA GLU A 20 7.65 -11.41 11.95
C GLU A 20 6.58 -10.42 11.49
N LEU A 21 5.99 -9.70 12.43
CA LEU A 21 4.98 -8.70 12.14
C LEU A 21 5.59 -7.55 11.32
N ALA A 22 6.78 -7.08 11.69
CA ALA A 22 7.48 -6.02 10.96
C ALA A 22 7.77 -6.43 9.53
N GLU A 23 8.25 -7.64 9.32
CA GLU A 23 8.53 -8.17 7.98
C GLU A 23 7.27 -8.28 7.15
N LYS A 24 6.20 -8.78 7.74
CA LYS A 24 4.91 -8.93 7.04
C LYS A 24 4.32 -7.59 6.63
N ILE A 25 4.35 -6.62 7.52
CA ILE A 25 3.87 -5.26 7.20
C ILE A 25 4.72 -4.66 6.09
N GLY A 26 6.05 -4.80 6.17
CA GLY A 26 6.96 -4.30 5.15
C GLY A 26 6.69 -4.90 3.77
N GLU A 27 6.44 -6.20 3.71
CA GLU A 27 6.08 -6.88 2.46
C GLU A 27 4.77 -6.35 1.88
N GLN A 28 3.76 -6.12 2.72
CA GLN A 28 2.48 -5.58 2.27
C GLN A 28 2.61 -4.15 1.74
N ILE A 29 3.44 -3.33 2.39
CA ILE A 29 3.71 -1.98 1.91
C ILE A 29 4.38 -2.02 0.54
N ALA A 30 5.42 -2.85 0.38
CA ALA A 30 6.14 -2.99 -0.88
C ALA A 30 5.22 -3.48 -2.01
N LYS A 31 4.40 -4.48 -1.71
CA LYS A 31 3.42 -5.01 -2.65
C LYS A 31 2.46 -3.92 -3.11
N ARG A 32 1.92 -3.15 -2.16
CA ARG A 32 0.94 -2.12 -2.47
C ARG A 32 1.58 -0.96 -3.26
N LEU A 33 2.81 -0.56 -2.94
CA LEU A 33 3.54 0.43 -3.71
C LEU A 33 3.64 0.02 -5.18
N ASN A 34 3.98 -1.23 -5.41
CA ASN A 34 4.08 -1.76 -6.77
C ASN A 34 2.73 -1.76 -7.48
N GLU A 35 1.67 -2.16 -6.79
CA GLU A 35 0.31 -2.19 -7.35
C GLU A 35 -0.21 -0.81 -7.73
N VAL A 36 0.02 0.20 -6.88
CA VAL A 36 -0.45 1.56 -7.16
C VAL A 36 0.53 2.36 -8.02
N GLY A 37 1.70 1.82 -8.32
CA GLY A 37 2.70 2.50 -9.12
C GLY A 37 3.36 3.69 -8.42
N MET A 38 3.51 3.62 -7.10
CA MET A 38 4.09 4.67 -6.29
C MET A 38 5.50 4.29 -5.87
N SER A 39 6.41 5.28 -5.82
CA SER A 39 7.75 5.07 -5.30
C SER A 39 7.78 5.19 -3.78
N GLN A 40 8.81 4.61 -3.17
CA GLN A 40 9.06 4.76 -1.74
C GLN A 40 9.20 6.23 -1.34
N ARG A 41 9.85 7.01 -2.17
CA ARG A 41 10.03 8.45 -1.94
C ARG A 41 8.69 9.20 -1.95
N GLU A 42 7.83 8.90 -2.90
CA GLU A 42 6.50 9.51 -2.95
C GLU A 42 5.69 9.16 -1.70
N LEU A 43 5.77 7.91 -1.27
CA LEU A 43 5.07 7.48 -0.06
C LEU A 43 5.59 8.23 1.17
N ALA A 44 6.89 8.38 1.28
CA ALA A 44 7.50 9.15 2.37
C ALA A 44 7.02 10.61 2.36
N ASP A 45 6.99 11.23 1.19
CA ASP A 45 6.52 12.61 1.04
C ASP A 45 5.05 12.76 1.43
N LEU A 46 4.20 11.84 0.99
CA LEU A 46 2.76 11.88 1.27
C LEU A 46 2.44 11.67 2.75
N THR A 47 3.23 10.87 3.44
CA THR A 47 2.98 10.54 4.84
C THR A 47 3.71 11.45 5.82
N GLY A 48 4.65 12.27 5.33
CA GLY A 48 5.49 13.07 6.20
C GLY A 48 6.53 12.26 6.96
N ILE A 49 6.77 11.03 6.55
CA ILE A 49 7.77 10.13 7.14
C ILE A 49 9.06 10.28 6.33
N THR A 50 10.21 10.27 7.00
CA THR A 50 11.49 10.35 6.29
C THR A 50 11.71 9.12 5.41
N GLU A 51 12.48 9.28 4.32
CA GLU A 51 12.82 8.14 3.46
C GLU A 51 13.58 7.06 4.22
N VAL A 52 14.44 7.45 5.15
CA VAL A 52 15.19 6.51 5.99
C VAL A 52 14.25 5.67 6.84
N SER A 53 13.29 6.30 7.51
CA SER A 53 12.31 5.59 8.32
C SER A 53 11.41 4.72 7.45
N MET A 54 10.95 5.24 6.32
CA MET A 54 10.11 4.48 5.39
C MET A 54 10.84 3.23 4.88
N SER A 55 12.11 3.38 4.53
CA SER A 55 12.93 2.26 4.09
C SER A 55 13.03 1.18 5.17
N ARG A 56 13.19 1.57 6.43
CA ARG A 56 13.26 0.63 7.54
C ARG A 56 11.95 -0.13 7.72
N TYR A 57 10.81 0.55 7.57
CA TYR A 57 9.49 -0.10 7.65
C TYR A 57 9.31 -1.11 6.52
N ILE A 58 9.64 -0.73 5.29
CA ILE A 58 9.49 -1.60 4.12
C ILE A 58 10.41 -2.83 4.21
N ARG A 59 11.61 -2.67 4.72
CA ARG A 59 12.56 -3.78 4.87
C ARG A 59 12.33 -4.63 6.11
N GLY A 60 11.32 -4.30 6.91
CA GLY A 60 11.02 -5.04 8.13
C GLY A 60 12.02 -4.84 9.26
N LYS A 61 12.82 -3.78 9.20
CA LYS A 61 13.82 -3.46 10.24
C LYS A 61 13.22 -2.73 11.42
N ARG A 62 12.06 -2.15 11.24
CA ARG A 62 11.34 -1.40 12.27
C ARG A 62 9.85 -1.64 12.12
N THR A 63 9.14 -1.77 13.23
CA THR A 63 7.70 -1.96 13.24
C THR A 63 7.01 -0.60 13.33
N PRO A 64 6.19 -0.21 12.34
CA PRO A 64 5.40 1.02 12.46
C PRO A 64 4.31 0.85 13.52
N ASN A 65 4.00 1.91 14.25
CA ASN A 65 2.87 1.90 15.18
C ASN A 65 1.55 2.04 14.41
N GLY A 66 0.42 1.90 15.10
CA GLY A 66 -0.91 1.96 14.48
C GLY A 66 -1.18 3.26 13.74
N ILE A 67 -0.70 4.39 14.27
CA ILE A 67 -0.89 5.69 13.65
C ILE A 67 -0.13 5.76 12.32
N ILE A 68 1.11 5.28 12.31
CA ILE A 68 1.94 5.26 11.10
C ILE A 68 1.35 4.30 10.06
N VAL A 69 0.89 3.13 10.50
CA VAL A 69 0.22 2.17 9.61
C VAL A 69 -1.00 2.82 8.95
N ALA A 70 -1.80 3.55 9.72
CA ALA A 70 -2.98 4.25 9.18
C ALA A 70 -2.60 5.31 8.15
N LYS A 71 -1.55 6.08 8.39
CA LYS A 71 -1.05 7.09 7.44
C LYS A 71 -0.57 6.44 6.14
N ILE A 72 0.18 5.36 6.24
CA ILE A 72 0.67 4.63 5.08
C ILE A 72 -0.50 4.04 4.29
N ALA A 73 -1.45 3.43 4.98
CA ALA A 73 -2.64 2.85 4.35
C ALA A 73 -3.43 3.91 3.59
N ALA A 74 -3.67 5.07 4.19
CA ALA A 74 -4.38 6.15 3.53
C ALA A 74 -3.65 6.63 2.26
N ALA A 75 -2.33 6.77 2.33
CA ALA A 75 -1.53 7.19 1.18
C ALA A 75 -1.54 6.15 0.05
N LEU A 76 -1.68 4.88 0.39
CA LEU A 76 -1.72 3.76 -0.57
C LEU A 76 -3.14 3.39 -1.00
N HIS A 77 -4.13 4.14 -0.59
CA HIS A 77 -5.55 3.88 -0.88
C HIS A 77 -5.99 2.48 -0.43
N THR A 78 -5.58 2.11 0.77
CA THR A 78 -5.93 0.82 1.36
C THR A 78 -6.32 1.02 2.83
N THR A 79 -6.55 -0.06 3.55
CA THR A 79 -6.89 -0.02 4.97
C THR A 79 -5.73 -0.56 5.81
N SER A 80 -5.71 -0.19 7.08
CA SER A 80 -4.75 -0.76 8.03
C SER A 80 -4.86 -2.27 8.11
N ASP A 81 -6.09 -2.79 8.02
CA ASP A 81 -6.35 -4.22 8.06
C ASP A 81 -5.67 -4.97 6.91
N GLU A 82 -5.72 -4.41 5.72
CA GLU A 82 -5.04 -5.00 4.57
C GLU A 82 -3.52 -4.98 4.72
N LEU A 83 -2.96 -3.88 5.23
CA LEU A 83 -1.52 -3.81 5.47
C LEU A 83 -1.07 -4.78 6.55
N LEU A 84 -1.91 -5.05 7.53
CA LEU A 84 -1.62 -6.02 8.58
C LEU A 84 -1.88 -7.47 8.14
N GLY A 85 -2.38 -7.67 6.92
CA GLY A 85 -2.54 -8.98 6.33
C GLY A 85 -3.78 -9.76 6.78
N SER A 86 -4.73 -9.09 7.43
CA SER A 86 -5.96 -9.73 7.90
C SER A 86 -7.22 -9.19 7.26
N GLY A 87 -7.08 -8.28 6.29
CA GLY A 87 -8.20 -7.74 5.54
C GLY A 87 -8.74 -8.76 4.54
N LYS A 88 -9.99 -8.58 4.15
CA LYS A 88 -10.63 -9.41 3.13
C LYS A 88 -10.03 -9.10 1.76
N THR A 89 -10.04 -10.10 0.90
CA THR A 89 -9.48 -10.01 -0.45
C THR A 89 -10.40 -9.31 -1.45
N GLU A 90 -11.62 -8.99 -1.07
CA GLU A 90 -12.53 -8.27 -1.95
C GLU A 90 -11.99 -6.86 -2.22
N GLU A 91 -11.77 -6.57 -3.48
CA GLU A 91 -11.27 -5.28 -3.90
C GLU A 91 -12.38 -4.24 -3.92
N ASP A 92 -12.18 -3.13 -3.20
CA ASP A 92 -13.06 -1.98 -3.27
C ASP A 92 -12.93 -1.38 -4.69
N PRO A 93 -14.06 -1.18 -5.42
CA PRO A 93 -14.01 -0.57 -6.74
C PRO A 93 -13.32 0.79 -6.77
N GLU A 94 -13.45 1.59 -5.73
CA GLU A 94 -12.78 2.87 -5.62
C GLU A 94 -11.26 2.69 -5.53
N LEU A 95 -10.79 1.72 -4.77
CA LEU A 95 -9.38 1.40 -4.70
C LEU A 95 -8.82 0.96 -6.05
N ALA A 96 -9.57 0.12 -6.77
CA ALA A 96 -9.20 -0.31 -8.11
C ALA A 96 -9.04 0.89 -9.05
N TYR A 97 -9.96 1.86 -8.97
CA TYR A 97 -9.90 3.09 -9.76
C TYR A 97 -8.60 3.87 -9.48
N TYR A 98 -8.26 4.11 -8.22
CA TYR A 98 -7.04 4.82 -7.85
C TYR A 98 -5.78 4.09 -8.33
N ARG A 99 -5.79 2.78 -8.22
CA ARG A 99 -4.67 1.93 -8.68
C ARG A 99 -4.45 2.08 -10.18
N VAL A 100 -5.51 1.97 -10.96
CA VAL A 100 -5.45 2.11 -12.41
C VAL A 100 -5.02 3.53 -12.79
N GLN A 101 -5.57 4.54 -12.14
CA GLN A 101 -5.23 5.94 -12.39
C GLN A 101 -3.74 6.20 -12.16
N ARG A 102 -3.15 5.65 -11.10
CA ARG A 102 -1.72 5.80 -10.81
C ARG A 102 -0.85 5.13 -11.88
N VAL A 103 -1.21 3.93 -12.28
CA VAL A 103 -0.47 3.20 -13.31
C VAL A 103 -0.49 3.97 -14.63
N ILE A 104 -1.64 4.47 -15.04
CA ILE A 104 -1.78 5.26 -16.25
C ILE A 104 -0.94 6.54 -16.17
N ALA A 105 -1.06 7.29 -15.07
CA ALA A 105 -0.37 8.55 -14.90
C ALA A 105 1.16 8.40 -14.98
N ARG A 106 1.70 7.29 -14.49
CA ARG A 106 3.15 7.05 -14.50
C ARG A 106 3.66 6.58 -15.85
N ASN A 107 2.85 5.89 -16.63
CA ASN A 107 3.32 5.18 -17.82
C ASN A 107 2.82 5.75 -19.14
N VAL A 108 1.78 6.57 -19.12
CA VAL A 108 1.11 7.03 -20.35
C VAL A 108 2.05 7.75 -21.32
N ARG A 109 3.06 8.46 -20.80
CA ARG A 109 4.02 9.18 -21.64
C ARG A 109 4.94 8.26 -22.44
N SER A 110 5.19 7.06 -21.94
CA SER A 110 6.03 6.08 -22.61
C SER A 110 5.24 5.20 -23.58
N TRP A 111 3.91 5.29 -23.56
CA TRP A 111 3.06 4.47 -24.42
C TRP A 111 2.95 5.06 -25.82
N THR A 112 2.85 4.16 -26.81
CA THR A 112 2.60 4.56 -28.19
C THR A 112 1.17 5.07 -28.33
N ALA A 113 0.90 5.81 -29.41
CA ALA A 113 -0.45 6.26 -29.73
C ALA A 113 -1.43 5.09 -29.84
N LYS A 114 -0.98 3.98 -30.42
CA LYS A 114 -1.79 2.77 -30.54
C LYS A 114 -2.15 2.20 -29.16
N GLN A 115 -1.16 2.11 -28.27
CA GLN A 115 -1.40 1.59 -26.92
C GLN A 115 -2.39 2.44 -26.15
N ARG A 116 -2.31 3.78 -26.26
CA ARG A 116 -3.28 4.69 -25.62
C ARG A 116 -4.68 4.50 -26.19
N ALA A 117 -4.77 4.38 -27.52
CA ALA A 117 -6.06 4.16 -28.17
C ALA A 117 -6.68 2.82 -27.78
N ASP A 118 -5.87 1.76 -27.75
CA ASP A 118 -6.33 0.42 -27.35
C ASP A 118 -6.87 0.43 -25.92
N LEU A 119 -6.20 1.13 -25.00
CA LEU A 119 -6.65 1.25 -23.62
C LEU A 119 -7.98 2.03 -23.53
N CYS A 120 -8.11 3.14 -24.28
CA CYS A 120 -9.36 3.89 -24.32
C CYS A 120 -10.52 3.03 -24.81
N TYR A 121 -10.30 2.23 -25.86
CA TYR A 121 -11.29 1.30 -26.37
C TYR A 121 -11.71 0.29 -25.29
N ALA A 122 -10.74 -0.29 -24.61
CA ALA A 122 -11.02 -1.25 -23.54
C ALA A 122 -11.86 -0.65 -22.42
N LEU A 123 -11.64 0.63 -22.10
CA LEU A 123 -12.39 1.33 -21.04
C LEU A 123 -13.81 1.69 -21.47
N PHE A 124 -14.03 1.99 -22.74
CA PHE A 124 -15.35 2.42 -23.23
C PHE A 124 -16.22 1.29 -23.79
N ASP A 125 -15.63 0.15 -24.05
CA ASP A 125 -16.31 -1.00 -24.66
C ASP A 125 -16.89 -1.97 -23.63
N VAL A 126 -17.20 -1.48 -22.46
CA VAL A 126 -17.71 -2.30 -21.34
C VAL A 126 -19.18 -2.01 -21.09
#